data_6d3409dc9b2f31825a959d48605b3774
#
_entry.id   6d3409dc9b2f31825a959d48605b3774
#
_cell.length_a   1.000
_cell.length_b   1.000
_cell.length_c   1.000
_cell.angle_alpha   90.00
_cell.angle_beta   90.00
_cell.angle_gamma   90.00
#
_symmetry.space_group_name_H-M   'P 1'
#
loop_
_entity.id
_entity.type
_entity.pdbx_description
1 polymer ?
#
loop_
_entity_poly.entity_id
_entity_poly.type
_entity_poly.pdbx_seq_one_letter_code
_entity_poly.pdbx_strand_id
1 'polypeptide(L)'
;MEKVIFLVSVMICAGLSGCISAEEYEEFPSFDLVDHNDQIQNSSMYTDTPFIAYFSAAWCSHCAPTLSAVDETVPVGNVLIFNLESRAEWSNMTEWKEKMEDELERDLFHPFIHSPEVAESAGVEKIPTVLFINSDGLIEQRLEGLQDNAAIEANWAELS
;
A
#
# COMPACT_ATOMS: atom_id res chain seq x y z
N MET A 1 41.05 -55.47 41.98
CA MET A 1 41.29 -54.05 41.68
C MET A 1 40.66 -53.76 40.31
N GLU A 2 39.37 -53.43 40.32
CA GLU A 2 38.59 -53.10 39.08
C GLU A 2 38.61 -51.62 38.87
N LYS A 3 39.06 -51.23 37.71
CA LYS A 3 38.99 -49.82 37.25
C LYS A 3 37.64 -49.57 36.57
N VAL A 4 36.79 -48.83 37.26
CA VAL A 4 35.54 -48.35 36.70
C VAL A 4 35.83 -47.16 35.75
N ILE A 5 35.61 -47.36 34.48
CA ILE A 5 35.71 -46.32 33.47
C ILE A 5 34.34 -45.59 33.40
N PHE A 6 34.29 -44.35 33.88
CA PHE A 6 33.16 -43.49 33.72
C PHE A 6 33.16 -42.89 32.29
N LEU A 7 32.24 -43.37 31.47
CA LEU A 7 31.93 -42.78 30.16
C LEU A 7 30.99 -41.57 30.35
N VAL A 8 31.55 -40.38 30.29
CA VAL A 8 30.78 -39.13 30.24
C VAL A 8 30.27 -38.94 28.82
N SER A 9 28.98 -39.21 28.64
CA SER A 9 28.27 -38.90 27.37
C SER A 9 27.98 -37.41 27.32
N VAL A 10 28.75 -36.68 26.53
CA VAL A 10 28.47 -35.27 26.21
C VAL A 10 27.40 -35.24 25.14
N MET A 11 26.15 -34.94 25.53
CA MET A 11 25.08 -34.59 24.60
C MET A 11 25.35 -33.17 24.05
N ILE A 12 25.79 -33.11 22.80
CA ILE A 12 25.86 -31.85 22.03
C ILE A 12 24.44 -31.57 21.59
N CYS A 13 23.74 -30.65 22.29
CA CYS A 13 22.54 -30.01 21.78
C CYS A 13 22.95 -29.05 20.65
N ALA A 14 22.88 -29.53 19.43
CA ALA A 14 22.92 -28.64 18.28
C ALA A 14 21.63 -27.81 18.26
N GLY A 15 21.67 -26.62 18.84
CA GLY A 15 20.62 -25.64 18.74
C GLY A 15 20.50 -25.22 17.26
N LEU A 16 19.44 -25.65 16.58
CA LEU A 16 18.99 -25.07 15.35
C LEU A 16 18.49 -23.67 15.67
N SER A 17 19.39 -22.69 15.67
CA SER A 17 19.03 -21.27 15.57
C SER A 17 18.47 -21.07 14.15
N GLY A 18 17.21 -21.35 13.97
CA GLY A 18 16.48 -20.86 12.81
C GLY A 18 16.47 -19.33 12.91
N CYS A 19 17.27 -18.66 12.09
CA CYS A 19 17.06 -17.25 11.80
C CYS A 19 15.68 -17.16 11.13
N ILE A 20 14.67 -16.83 11.91
CA ILE A 20 13.43 -16.25 11.38
C ILE A 20 13.89 -14.88 10.91
N SER A 21 14.10 -14.72 9.60
CA SER A 21 14.17 -13.42 8.97
C SER A 21 12.79 -12.81 9.18
N ALA A 22 12.63 -11.92 10.15
CA ALA A 22 11.49 -11.05 10.16
C ALA A 22 11.54 -10.28 8.82
N GLU A 23 10.52 -10.41 8.00
CA GLU A 23 10.36 -9.54 6.84
C GLU A 23 10.26 -8.13 7.38
N GLU A 24 11.25 -7.31 7.06
CA GLU A 24 11.31 -5.90 7.48
C GLU A 24 10.45 -5.12 6.49
N TYR A 25 9.16 -4.98 6.80
CA TYR A 25 8.24 -4.17 6.02
C TYR A 25 8.58 -2.68 6.19
N GLU A 26 8.45 -1.93 5.10
CA GLU A 26 8.66 -0.49 5.09
C GLU A 26 7.42 0.22 5.66
N GLU A 27 7.63 1.21 6.53
CA GLU A 27 6.55 2.05 7.04
C GLU A 27 6.04 3.00 5.95
N PHE A 28 4.71 3.08 5.77
CA PHE A 28 4.12 4.06 4.86
C PHE A 28 4.35 5.48 5.38
N PRO A 29 4.76 6.44 4.52
CA PRO A 29 5.05 7.80 4.96
C PRO A 29 3.87 8.45 5.67
N SER A 30 4.13 9.16 6.77
CA SER A 30 3.11 9.96 7.42
C SER A 30 2.72 11.16 6.55
N PHE A 31 1.43 11.51 6.55
CA PHE A 31 0.89 12.61 5.75
C PHE A 31 -0.18 13.37 6.52
N ASP A 32 -0.36 14.64 6.14
CA ASP A 32 -1.44 15.53 6.56
C ASP A 32 -1.75 16.43 5.34
N LEU A 33 -2.75 16.07 4.56
CA LEU A 33 -3.02 16.58 3.22
C LEU A 33 -4.49 16.94 3.05
N VAL A 34 -4.80 17.67 2.00
CA VAL A 34 -6.17 18.04 1.63
C VAL A 34 -6.56 17.31 0.35
N ASP A 35 -7.74 16.72 0.33
CA ASP A 35 -8.29 16.05 -0.84
C ASP A 35 -9.04 17.03 -1.79
N HIS A 36 -9.58 16.49 -2.89
CA HIS A 36 -10.32 17.23 -3.90
C HIS A 36 -11.59 17.93 -3.38
N ASN A 37 -12.08 17.60 -2.18
CA ASN A 37 -13.25 18.18 -1.53
C ASN A 37 -12.90 19.11 -0.37
N ASP A 38 -11.66 19.59 -0.28
CA ASP A 38 -11.14 20.37 0.85
C ASP A 38 -11.21 19.65 2.22
N GLN A 39 -11.27 18.31 2.21
CA GLN A 39 -11.26 17.52 3.43
C GLN A 39 -9.83 17.14 3.80
N ILE A 40 -9.53 17.23 5.10
CA ILE A 40 -8.23 16.81 5.62
C ILE A 40 -8.18 15.28 5.61
N GLN A 41 -7.12 14.76 5.03
CA GLN A 41 -6.72 13.35 5.05
C GLN A 41 -5.37 13.26 5.76
N ASN A 42 -5.30 12.53 6.84
CA ASN A 42 -4.05 12.37 7.58
C ASN A 42 -3.86 10.93 8.08
N SER A 43 -2.60 10.56 8.35
CA SER A 43 -2.23 9.21 8.75
C SER A 43 -2.97 8.71 9.99
N SER A 44 -3.35 9.59 10.92
CA SER A 44 -4.03 9.18 12.15
C SER A 44 -5.47 8.67 11.91
N MET A 45 -6.06 8.99 10.77
CA MET A 45 -7.40 8.48 10.38
C MET A 45 -7.37 7.00 10.01
N TYR A 46 -6.18 6.46 9.71
CA TYR A 46 -5.96 5.08 9.27
C TYR A 46 -5.22 4.25 10.33
N THR A 47 -5.11 4.75 11.56
CA THR A 47 -4.56 3.98 12.69
C THR A 47 -5.44 2.75 12.94
N ASP A 48 -4.82 1.59 13.11
CA ASP A 48 -5.50 0.30 13.28
C ASP A 48 -6.46 -0.09 12.12
N THR A 49 -6.26 0.52 10.94
CA THR A 49 -7.13 0.30 9.78
C THR A 49 -6.29 0.08 8.54
N PRO A 50 -6.38 -1.09 7.89
CA PRO A 50 -5.67 -1.32 6.64
C PRO A 50 -6.26 -0.46 5.52
N PHE A 51 -5.41 -0.01 4.60
CA PHE A 51 -5.84 0.79 3.45
C PHE A 51 -4.95 0.58 2.23
N ILE A 52 -5.45 1.03 1.09
CA ILE A 52 -4.70 1.08 -0.17
C ILE A 52 -4.29 2.52 -0.47
N ALA A 53 -3.03 2.73 -0.80
CA ALA A 53 -2.52 3.92 -1.45
C ALA A 53 -2.33 3.63 -2.94
N TYR A 54 -3.19 4.20 -3.78
CA TYR A 54 -3.13 4.08 -5.23
C TYR A 54 -2.47 5.31 -5.83
N PHE A 55 -1.38 5.12 -6.56
CA PHE A 55 -0.59 6.19 -7.18
C PHE A 55 -0.80 6.24 -8.68
N SER A 56 -1.13 7.44 -9.18
CA SER A 56 -1.42 7.69 -10.58
C SER A 56 -1.17 9.16 -10.95
N ALA A 57 -1.52 9.54 -12.19
CA ALA A 57 -1.51 10.91 -12.67
C ALA A 57 -2.58 11.12 -13.73
N ALA A 58 -3.02 12.37 -13.92
CA ALA A 58 -4.08 12.71 -14.85
C ALA A 58 -3.78 12.39 -16.34
N TRP A 59 -2.50 12.30 -16.71
CA TRP A 59 -2.04 11.94 -18.05
C TRP A 59 -1.89 10.43 -18.29
N CYS A 60 -2.04 9.61 -17.26
CA CYS A 60 -1.82 8.17 -17.35
C CYS A 60 -3.04 7.45 -17.94
N SER A 61 -3.04 7.25 -19.25
CA SER A 61 -4.14 6.57 -19.95
C SER A 61 -4.30 5.08 -19.60
N HIS A 62 -3.30 4.46 -18.99
CA HIS A 62 -3.32 3.04 -18.60
C HIS A 62 -3.68 2.82 -17.12
N CYS A 63 -3.97 3.91 -16.41
CA CYS A 63 -4.24 3.83 -14.97
C CYS A 63 -5.71 3.52 -14.65
N ALA A 64 -6.65 3.93 -15.49
CA ALA A 64 -8.07 3.73 -15.24
C ALA A 64 -8.48 2.26 -15.00
N PRO A 65 -8.00 1.25 -15.75
CA PRO A 65 -8.35 -0.14 -15.48
C PRO A 65 -7.91 -0.63 -14.08
N THR A 66 -6.73 -0.21 -13.61
CA THR A 66 -6.27 -0.56 -12.26
C THR A 66 -7.08 0.18 -11.19
N LEU A 67 -7.44 1.45 -11.42
CA LEU A 67 -8.34 2.17 -10.51
C LEU A 67 -9.71 1.51 -10.44
N SER A 68 -10.24 1.05 -11.59
CA SER A 68 -11.48 0.26 -11.65
C SER A 68 -11.41 -0.98 -10.76
N ALA A 69 -10.32 -1.74 -10.87
CA ALA A 69 -10.11 -2.93 -10.06
C ALA A 69 -10.05 -2.62 -8.55
N VAL A 70 -9.38 -1.54 -8.16
CA VAL A 70 -9.31 -1.08 -6.77
C VAL A 70 -10.69 -0.68 -6.25
N ASP A 71 -11.42 0.16 -7.00
CA ASP A 71 -12.74 0.67 -6.63
C ASP A 71 -13.80 -0.44 -6.50
N GLU A 72 -13.71 -1.48 -7.34
CA GLU A 72 -14.65 -2.61 -7.33
C GLU A 72 -14.40 -3.61 -6.18
N THR A 73 -13.15 -3.70 -5.69
CA THR A 73 -12.76 -4.76 -4.76
C THR A 73 -12.52 -4.27 -3.34
N VAL A 74 -12.17 -3.00 -3.15
CA VAL A 74 -11.81 -2.45 -1.84
C VAL A 74 -12.93 -1.54 -1.31
N PRO A 75 -13.34 -1.67 -0.04
CA PRO A 75 -14.41 -0.85 0.53
C PRO A 75 -14.10 0.65 0.47
N VAL A 76 -15.14 1.45 0.24
CA VAL A 76 -15.05 2.92 0.35
C VAL A 76 -14.57 3.30 1.76
N GLY A 77 -13.60 4.21 1.83
CA GLY A 77 -12.95 4.63 3.07
C GLY A 77 -11.61 3.95 3.35
N ASN A 78 -11.27 2.89 2.59
CA ASN A 78 -9.99 2.20 2.70
C ASN A 78 -9.08 2.43 1.48
N VAL A 79 -9.35 3.43 0.65
CA VAL A 79 -8.55 3.78 -0.52
C VAL A 79 -8.24 5.26 -0.52
N LEU A 80 -6.97 5.59 -0.75
CA LEU A 80 -6.47 6.94 -1.01
C LEU A 80 -5.86 6.96 -2.42
N ILE A 81 -6.26 7.94 -3.23
CA ILE A 81 -5.78 8.10 -4.61
C ILE A 81 -4.82 9.28 -4.65
N PHE A 82 -3.54 9.00 -4.88
CA PHE A 82 -2.47 9.99 -4.90
C PHE A 82 -2.05 10.35 -6.33
N ASN A 83 -2.02 11.65 -6.61
CA ASN A 83 -1.37 12.19 -7.80
C ASN A 83 0.10 12.49 -7.47
N LEU A 84 1.01 11.87 -8.22
CA LEU A 84 2.45 12.03 -8.04
C LEU A 84 3.08 13.07 -8.99
N GLU A 85 2.28 13.71 -9.84
CA GLU A 85 2.82 14.65 -10.81
C GLU A 85 3.20 15.98 -10.14
N SER A 86 4.50 16.31 -10.14
CA SER A 86 5.03 17.53 -9.52
C SER A 86 4.54 18.84 -10.15
N ARG A 87 3.97 18.79 -11.37
CA ARG A 87 3.41 19.95 -12.07
C ARG A 87 1.92 20.15 -11.85
N ALA A 88 1.24 19.15 -11.26
CA ALA A 88 -0.15 19.29 -10.89
C ALA A 88 -0.28 20.17 -9.64
N GLU A 89 -1.46 20.68 -9.41
CA GLU A 89 -1.84 21.40 -8.20
C GLU A 89 -3.02 20.67 -7.56
N TRP A 90 -3.22 20.85 -6.24
CA TRP A 90 -4.36 20.22 -5.58
C TRP A 90 -5.70 20.62 -6.20
N SER A 91 -5.80 21.85 -6.72
CA SER A 91 -6.99 22.35 -7.45
C SER A 91 -7.34 21.56 -8.71
N ASN A 92 -6.37 20.79 -9.25
CA ASN A 92 -6.61 19.92 -10.40
C ASN A 92 -7.19 18.56 -10.00
N MET A 93 -7.29 18.24 -8.71
CA MET A 93 -7.74 16.93 -8.25
C MET A 93 -9.22 16.68 -8.53
N THR A 94 -10.05 17.72 -8.46
CA THR A 94 -11.47 17.63 -8.84
C THR A 94 -11.63 17.31 -10.32
N GLU A 95 -10.93 18.03 -11.20
CA GLU A 95 -10.96 17.79 -12.64
C GLU A 95 -10.44 16.39 -13.00
N TRP A 96 -9.40 15.93 -12.29
CA TRP A 96 -8.86 14.59 -12.50
C TRP A 96 -9.85 13.51 -12.06
N LYS A 97 -10.51 13.70 -10.92
CA LYS A 97 -11.57 12.80 -10.44
C LYS A 97 -12.71 12.71 -11.46
N GLU A 98 -13.24 13.85 -11.90
CA GLU A 98 -14.31 13.92 -12.90
C GLU A 98 -13.92 13.20 -14.20
N LYS A 99 -12.69 13.39 -14.67
CA LYS A 99 -12.16 12.66 -15.82
C LYS A 99 -12.15 11.13 -15.59
N MET A 100 -11.77 10.67 -14.42
CA MET A 100 -11.76 9.22 -14.11
C MET A 100 -13.19 8.67 -14.01
N GLU A 101 -14.11 9.43 -13.44
CA GLU A 101 -15.54 9.07 -13.38
C GLU A 101 -16.14 8.95 -14.79
N ASP A 102 -15.83 9.89 -15.68
CA ASP A 102 -16.25 9.83 -17.08
C ASP A 102 -15.66 8.61 -17.81
N GLU A 103 -14.37 8.32 -17.60
CA GLU A 103 -13.70 7.19 -18.24
C GLU A 103 -14.21 5.84 -17.73
N LEU A 104 -14.56 5.75 -16.45
CA LEU A 104 -15.07 4.53 -15.80
C LEU A 104 -16.61 4.42 -15.87
N GLU A 105 -17.29 5.46 -16.36
CA GLU A 105 -18.76 5.55 -16.46
C GLU A 105 -19.47 5.34 -15.11
N ARG A 106 -18.85 5.82 -14.02
CA ARG A 106 -19.40 5.71 -12.65
C ARG A 106 -18.78 6.72 -11.68
N ASP A 107 -19.51 7.00 -10.59
CA ASP A 107 -19.04 7.85 -9.50
C ASP A 107 -17.93 7.15 -8.69
N LEU A 108 -16.91 7.91 -8.27
CA LEU A 108 -15.82 7.49 -7.39
C LEU A 108 -15.95 8.21 -6.05
N PHE A 109 -15.93 7.46 -4.96
CA PHE A 109 -16.11 8.00 -3.60
C PHE A 109 -14.81 8.05 -2.78
N HIS A 110 -13.68 7.89 -3.43
CA HIS A 110 -12.36 7.92 -2.80
C HIS A 110 -11.77 9.34 -2.81
N PRO A 111 -10.94 9.69 -1.80
CA PRO A 111 -10.18 10.93 -1.81
C PRO A 111 -9.14 10.96 -2.95
N PHE A 112 -9.14 12.03 -3.73
CA PHE A 112 -8.10 12.33 -4.72
C PHE A 112 -7.19 13.39 -4.13
N ILE A 113 -5.90 13.10 -4.00
CA ILE A 113 -4.93 13.87 -3.23
C ILE A 113 -3.72 14.17 -4.10
N HIS A 114 -3.29 15.43 -4.12
CA HIS A 114 -2.02 15.80 -4.74
C HIS A 114 -0.90 15.66 -3.72
N SER A 115 0.02 14.73 -3.93
CA SER A 115 1.21 14.60 -3.10
C SER A 115 2.34 13.84 -3.79
N PRO A 116 3.15 14.53 -4.61
CA PRO A 116 4.39 13.97 -5.13
C PRO A 116 5.38 13.59 -4.02
N GLU A 117 5.35 14.29 -2.87
CA GLU A 117 6.24 14.05 -1.74
C GLU A 117 5.95 12.70 -1.06
N VAL A 118 4.68 12.31 -0.91
CA VAL A 118 4.32 10.99 -0.38
C VAL A 118 4.75 9.90 -1.35
N ALA A 119 4.57 10.12 -2.67
CA ALA A 119 5.01 9.17 -3.68
C ALA A 119 6.54 8.97 -3.66
N GLU A 120 7.31 10.06 -3.57
CA GLU A 120 8.77 10.01 -3.46
C GLU A 120 9.20 9.28 -2.19
N SER A 121 8.61 9.63 -1.03
CA SER A 121 8.93 9.02 0.26
C SER A 121 8.56 7.55 0.33
N ALA A 122 7.49 7.13 -0.36
CA ALA A 122 7.09 5.73 -0.50
C ALA A 122 7.84 5.00 -1.63
N GLY A 123 8.83 5.61 -2.26
CA GLY A 123 9.63 5.00 -3.32
C GLY A 123 8.84 4.64 -4.58
N VAL A 124 7.79 5.40 -4.93
CA VAL A 124 6.97 5.15 -6.11
C VAL A 124 7.59 5.82 -7.33
N GLU A 125 8.14 5.00 -8.22
CA GLU A 125 8.80 5.46 -9.46
C GLU A 125 7.98 5.24 -10.72
N LYS A 126 6.95 4.40 -10.65
CA LYS A 126 6.11 4.00 -11.79
C LYS A 126 4.63 4.13 -11.46
N ILE A 127 3.80 4.29 -12.48
CA ILE A 127 2.34 4.31 -12.38
C ILE A 127 1.69 3.42 -13.44
N PRO A 128 0.54 2.83 -13.12
CA PRO A 128 -0.07 2.81 -11.79
C PRO A 128 0.73 1.99 -10.78
N THR A 129 0.72 2.40 -9.52
CA THR A 129 1.25 1.60 -8.39
C THR A 129 0.19 1.53 -7.31
N VAL A 130 0.00 0.33 -6.76
CA VAL A 130 -0.91 0.03 -5.65
C VAL A 130 -0.07 -0.44 -4.47
N LEU A 131 -0.10 0.28 -3.37
CA LEU A 131 0.49 -0.15 -2.10
C LEU A 131 -0.61 -0.63 -1.17
N PHE A 132 -0.38 -1.76 -0.54
CA PHE A 132 -1.25 -2.36 0.45
C PHE A 132 -0.65 -2.13 1.83
N ILE A 133 -1.31 -1.33 2.64
CA ILE A 133 -0.85 -0.91 3.96
C ILE A 133 -1.70 -1.61 5.01
N ASN A 134 -1.05 -2.33 5.93
CA ASN A 134 -1.72 -3.04 7.00
C ASN A 134 -2.17 -2.10 8.14
N SER A 135 -2.82 -2.67 9.16
CA SER A 135 -3.30 -1.94 10.34
C SER A 135 -2.19 -1.30 11.18
N ASP A 136 -0.96 -1.78 11.06
CA ASP A 136 0.22 -1.19 11.73
C ASP A 136 0.88 -0.07 10.93
N GLY A 137 0.36 0.25 9.73
CA GLY A 137 0.90 1.28 8.83
C GLY A 137 2.08 0.80 7.99
N LEU A 138 2.30 -0.51 7.88
CA LEU A 138 3.39 -1.10 7.12
C LEU A 138 2.95 -1.46 5.70
N ILE A 139 3.82 -1.23 4.72
CA ILE A 139 3.60 -1.63 3.33
C ILE A 139 3.87 -3.13 3.22
N GLU A 140 2.82 -3.94 3.16
CA GLU A 140 2.95 -5.40 3.01
C GLU A 140 3.13 -5.83 1.56
N GLN A 141 2.47 -5.12 0.63
CA GLN A 141 2.57 -5.45 -0.78
C GLN A 141 2.65 -4.19 -1.65
N ARG A 142 3.35 -4.33 -2.76
CA ARG A 142 3.50 -3.32 -3.81
C ARG A 142 3.23 -3.97 -5.16
N LEU A 143 2.21 -3.49 -5.86
CA LEU A 143 1.92 -3.91 -7.23
C LEU A 143 2.16 -2.73 -8.18
N GLU A 144 3.01 -2.94 -9.18
CA GLU A 144 3.32 -1.94 -10.21
C GLU A 144 2.71 -2.34 -11.56
N GLY A 145 2.23 -1.35 -12.30
CA GLY A 145 1.61 -1.55 -13.60
C GLY A 145 0.16 -2.01 -13.53
N LEU A 146 -0.36 -2.47 -14.66
CA LEU A 146 -1.76 -2.88 -14.78
C LEU A 146 -2.10 -4.05 -13.86
N GLN A 147 -3.16 -3.86 -13.06
CA GLN A 147 -3.70 -4.88 -12.15
C GLN A 147 -5.18 -5.14 -12.46
N ASP A 148 -5.60 -6.37 -12.25
CA ASP A 148 -7.01 -6.78 -12.35
C ASP A 148 -7.65 -6.99 -10.98
N ASN A 149 -8.98 -7.21 -10.95
CA ASN A 149 -9.74 -7.42 -9.72
C ASN A 149 -9.19 -8.59 -8.89
N ALA A 150 -8.78 -9.69 -9.54
CA ALA A 150 -8.31 -10.87 -8.83
C ALA A 150 -6.99 -10.59 -8.08
N ALA A 151 -6.08 -9.82 -8.69
CA ALA A 151 -4.82 -9.42 -8.05
C ALA A 151 -5.07 -8.47 -6.87
N ILE A 152 -5.98 -7.49 -7.02
CA ILE A 152 -6.31 -6.56 -5.94
C ILE A 152 -7.02 -7.30 -4.79
N GLU A 153 -8.03 -8.13 -5.10
CA GLU A 153 -8.79 -8.89 -4.10
C GLU A 153 -7.89 -9.82 -3.27
N ALA A 154 -7.00 -10.56 -3.94
CA ALA A 154 -6.09 -11.49 -3.27
C ALA A 154 -5.18 -10.76 -2.25
N ASN A 155 -4.56 -9.66 -2.64
CA ASN A 155 -3.68 -8.90 -1.77
C ASN A 155 -4.45 -8.15 -0.67
N TRP A 156 -5.64 -7.63 -0.98
CA TRP A 156 -6.49 -6.99 0.02
C TRP A 156 -6.96 -7.97 1.11
N ALA A 157 -7.31 -9.19 0.73
CA ALA A 157 -7.76 -10.23 1.66
C ALA A 157 -6.65 -10.73 2.61
N GLU A 158 -5.38 -10.54 2.24
CA GLU A 158 -4.23 -10.93 3.06
C GLU A 158 -3.83 -9.85 4.08
N LEU A 159 -4.31 -8.59 3.91
CA LEU A 159 -4.04 -7.53 4.88
C LEU A 159 -4.73 -7.81 6.21
N SER A 160 -3.97 -7.82 7.28
CA SER A 160 -4.42 -8.12 8.65
C SER A 160 -4.29 -6.92 9.59
#